data_89a3f4e7275b9f1c46b258ac0dd5cc5d
#
_entry.id   89a3f4e7275b9f1c46b258ac0dd5cc5d
#
_cell.length_a   1.000
_cell.length_b   1.000
_cell.length_c   1.000
_cell.angle_alpha   90.00
_cell.angle_beta   90.00
_cell.angle_gamma   90.00
#
_symmetry.space_group_name_H-M   'P 1'
#
loop_
_entity.id
_entity.type
_entity.pdbx_description
1 polymer ?
#
loop_
_entity_poly.entity_id
_entity_poly.type
_entity_poly.pdbx_seq_one_letter_code
_entity_poly.pdbx_strand_id
1 'polypeptide(L)'
;MLVDSSVWVDFFSSRPGPAGAELRRMIDDSEPLVLTGVVVTEVLQGLTRDAGRIEHFLGEWDMLEPKGFETYRAAAAIYRVARGKGISLTTIDTLIAAIALEHGARVFTLDHDFSRIALITGLVLHRF
;
A
#
# COMPACT_ATOMS: atom_id res chain seq x y z
N MET A 1 8.42 -0.13 5.55
CA MET A 1 7.20 -0.93 5.29
C MET A 1 6.10 0.00 4.81
N LEU A 2 5.70 -0.16 3.58
CA LEU A 2 4.56 0.56 3.02
C LEU A 2 3.29 -0.22 3.31
N VAL A 3 2.35 0.40 4.04
CA VAL A 3 1.09 -0.24 4.41
C VAL A 3 0.01 0.18 3.43
N ASP A 4 -0.60 -0.79 2.77
CA ASP A 4 -1.64 -0.58 1.78
C ASP A 4 -2.98 -0.20 2.43
N SER A 5 -3.85 0.44 1.65
CA SER A 5 -5.17 0.88 2.11
C SER A 5 -6.01 -0.25 2.70
N SER A 6 -5.93 -1.46 2.14
CA SER A 6 -6.69 -2.62 2.63
C SER A 6 -6.39 -2.91 4.11
N VAL A 7 -5.15 -2.76 4.53
CA VAL A 7 -4.74 -2.99 5.93
C VAL A 7 -5.19 -1.84 6.82
N TRP A 8 -5.04 -0.59 6.36
CA TRP A 8 -5.50 0.56 7.12
C TRP A 8 -7.02 0.55 7.34
N VAL A 9 -7.79 0.16 6.30
CA VAL A 9 -9.23 0.03 6.41
C VAL A 9 -9.60 -1.02 7.47
N ASP A 10 -8.91 -2.15 7.50
CA ASP A 10 -9.13 -3.17 8.53
C ASP A 10 -8.77 -2.63 9.92
N PHE A 11 -7.64 -1.92 10.02
CA PHE A 11 -7.19 -1.32 11.28
C PHE A 11 -8.22 -0.34 11.87
N PHE A 12 -8.82 0.51 11.02
CA PHE A 12 -9.81 1.49 11.46
C PHE A 12 -11.23 0.92 11.60
N SER A 13 -11.45 -0.32 11.24
CA SER A 13 -12.77 -0.94 11.34
C SER A 13 -13.17 -1.14 12.81
N SER A 14 -14.48 -1.33 13.04
CA SER A 14 -15.00 -1.59 14.39
C SER A 14 -14.57 -2.96 14.93
N ARG A 15 -14.22 -3.89 14.04
CA ARG A 15 -13.77 -5.25 14.39
C ARG A 15 -12.57 -5.61 13.54
N PRO A 16 -11.36 -5.11 13.89
CA PRO A 16 -10.17 -5.43 13.12
C PRO A 16 -9.89 -6.92 13.10
N GLY A 17 -9.53 -7.41 11.89
CA GLY A 17 -9.06 -8.77 11.70
C GLY A 17 -7.58 -8.91 12.01
N PRO A 18 -6.97 -10.04 11.59
CA PRO A 18 -5.55 -10.31 11.83
C PRO A 18 -4.61 -9.24 11.28
N ALA A 19 -4.91 -8.65 10.12
CA ALA A 19 -4.08 -7.61 9.52
C ALA A 19 -4.11 -6.32 10.34
N GLY A 20 -5.29 -5.88 10.76
CA GLY A 20 -5.42 -4.69 11.62
C GLY A 20 -4.74 -4.90 12.97
N ALA A 21 -4.82 -6.11 13.54
CA ALA A 21 -4.13 -6.46 14.78
C ALA A 21 -2.61 -6.44 14.60
N GLU A 22 -2.10 -6.96 13.49
CA GLU A 22 -0.67 -6.92 13.18
C GLU A 22 -0.18 -5.48 13.01
N LEU A 23 -0.95 -4.64 12.31
CA LEU A 23 -0.60 -3.24 12.15
C LEU A 23 -0.55 -2.52 13.51
N ARG A 24 -1.49 -2.80 14.41
CA ARG A 24 -1.47 -2.24 15.77
C ARG A 24 -0.19 -2.66 16.50
N ARG A 25 0.18 -3.92 16.41
CA ARG A 25 1.42 -4.41 17.02
C ARG A 25 2.64 -3.65 16.47
N MET A 26 2.70 -3.47 15.14
CA MET A 26 3.80 -2.76 14.51
C MET A 26 3.88 -1.30 14.96
N ILE A 27 2.72 -0.64 15.10
CA ILE A 27 2.65 0.73 15.60
C ILE A 27 3.14 0.78 17.06
N ASP A 28 2.65 -0.12 17.89
CA ASP A 28 3.03 -0.18 19.31
C ASP A 28 4.53 -0.46 19.48
N ASP A 29 5.11 -1.25 18.58
CA ASP A 29 6.54 -1.58 18.58
C ASP A 29 7.40 -0.52 17.88
N SER A 30 6.81 0.58 17.44
CA SER A 30 7.48 1.67 16.73
C SER A 30 8.23 1.21 15.48
N GLU A 31 7.71 0.22 14.77
CA GLU A 31 8.30 -0.23 13.51
C GLU A 31 8.16 0.89 12.45
N PRO A 32 9.17 1.04 11.55
CA PRO A 32 9.12 2.10 10.54
C PRO A 32 8.08 1.80 9.48
N LEU A 33 6.98 2.56 9.52
CA LEU A 33 5.87 2.47 8.58
C LEU A 33 5.82 3.74 7.74
N VAL A 34 5.43 3.60 6.48
CA VAL A 34 5.31 4.72 5.55
C VAL A 34 4.00 4.60 4.76
N LEU A 35 3.58 5.73 4.21
CA LEU A 35 2.41 5.85 3.34
C LEU A 35 2.83 6.35 1.97
N THR A 36 1.90 6.32 1.02
CA THR A 36 1.98 7.07 -0.24
C THR A 36 0.70 7.90 -0.38
N GLY A 37 0.74 8.93 -1.20
CA GLY A 37 -0.43 9.76 -1.44
C GLY A 37 -1.62 8.98 -1.97
N VAL A 38 -1.38 8.00 -2.82
CA VAL A 38 -2.44 7.13 -3.37
C VAL A 38 -3.14 6.36 -2.24
N VAL A 39 -2.38 5.78 -1.33
CA VAL A 39 -2.94 5.03 -0.19
C VAL A 39 -3.76 5.95 0.72
N VAL A 40 -3.23 7.13 1.04
CA VAL A 40 -3.96 8.13 1.84
C VAL A 40 -5.29 8.46 1.17
N THR A 41 -5.27 8.70 -0.13
CA THR A 41 -6.50 9.00 -0.90
C THR A 41 -7.51 7.87 -0.79
N GLU A 42 -7.08 6.63 -0.99
CA GLU A 42 -7.97 5.47 -0.91
C GLU A 42 -8.60 5.31 0.47
N VAL A 43 -7.82 5.51 1.53
CA VAL A 43 -8.33 5.39 2.89
C VAL A 43 -9.36 6.49 3.16
N LEU A 44 -9.00 7.75 2.88
CA LEU A 44 -9.84 8.89 3.23
C LEU A 44 -11.12 8.95 2.41
N GLN A 45 -11.09 8.58 1.13
CA GLN A 45 -12.29 8.63 0.29
C GLN A 45 -13.35 7.60 0.72
N GLY A 46 -12.95 6.54 1.40
CA GLY A 46 -13.85 5.50 1.87
C GLY A 46 -14.48 5.76 3.24
N LEU A 47 -14.07 6.84 3.92
CA LEU A 47 -14.56 7.11 5.26
C LEU A 47 -15.96 7.72 5.24
N THR A 48 -16.81 7.27 6.18
CA THR A 48 -18.15 7.82 6.39
C THR A 48 -18.26 8.59 7.69
N ARG A 49 -17.27 8.46 8.59
CA ARG A 49 -17.23 9.15 9.89
C ARG A 49 -15.77 9.21 10.37
N ASP A 50 -15.53 10.06 11.37
CA ASP A 50 -14.20 10.26 11.98
C ASP A 50 -13.11 10.70 11.00
N ALA A 51 -13.49 11.25 9.84
CA ALA A 51 -12.55 11.63 8.79
C ALA A 51 -11.45 12.56 9.29
N GLY A 52 -11.80 13.60 10.04
CA GLY A 52 -10.83 14.57 10.54
C GLY A 52 -9.81 13.95 11.50
N ARG A 53 -10.25 13.05 12.35
CA ARG A 53 -9.36 12.36 13.30
C ARG A 53 -8.41 11.41 12.57
N ILE A 54 -8.92 10.68 11.58
CA ILE A 54 -8.10 9.75 10.78
C ILE A 54 -7.12 10.52 9.90
N GLU A 55 -7.55 11.64 9.30
CA GLU A 55 -6.65 12.53 8.54
C GLU A 55 -5.47 12.97 9.40
N HIS A 56 -5.74 13.44 10.62
CA HIS A 56 -4.70 13.87 11.53
C HIS A 56 -3.74 12.72 11.86
N PHE A 57 -4.27 11.55 12.16
CA PHE A 57 -3.48 10.37 12.47
C PHE A 57 -2.57 9.98 11.31
N LEU A 58 -3.11 9.90 10.08
CA LEU A 58 -2.32 9.53 8.90
C LEU A 58 -1.29 10.60 8.56
N GLY A 59 -1.58 11.87 8.82
CA GLY A 59 -0.68 12.97 8.55
C GLY A 59 0.61 12.97 9.37
N GLU A 60 0.68 12.17 10.42
CA GLU A 60 1.87 12.05 11.26
C GLU A 60 2.91 11.06 10.70
N TRP A 61 2.55 10.26 9.70
CA TRP A 61 3.42 9.24 9.13
C TRP A 61 4.22 9.80 7.96
N ASP A 62 5.42 9.25 7.77
CA ASP A 62 6.25 9.59 6.62
C ASP A 62 5.62 9.11 5.32
N MET A 63 5.83 9.87 4.26
CA MET A 63 5.30 9.59 2.93
C MET A 63 6.43 9.21 1.98
N LEU A 64 6.23 8.14 1.21
CA LEU A 64 7.06 7.85 0.06
C LEU A 64 6.50 8.59 -1.15
N GLU A 65 7.32 9.44 -1.75
CA GLU A 65 6.93 10.20 -2.94
C GLU A 65 7.43 9.52 -4.22
N PRO A 66 6.68 9.63 -5.32
CA PRO A 66 7.18 9.18 -6.61
C PRO A 66 8.46 9.95 -6.99
N LYS A 67 9.42 9.26 -7.58
CA LYS A 67 10.69 9.88 -8.01
C LYS A 67 10.59 10.61 -9.35
N GLY A 68 9.39 10.76 -9.89
CA GLY A 68 9.14 11.47 -11.13
C GLY A 68 8.71 10.54 -12.27
N PHE A 69 9.03 10.90 -13.49
CA PHE A 69 8.60 10.18 -14.70
C PHE A 69 8.94 8.68 -14.63
N GLU A 70 10.10 8.33 -14.09
CA GLU A 70 10.54 6.93 -13.98
C GLU A 70 9.55 6.06 -13.18
N THR A 71 8.93 6.61 -12.14
CA THR A 71 7.94 5.88 -11.34
C THR A 71 6.75 5.45 -12.22
N TYR A 72 6.26 6.38 -13.03
CA TYR A 72 5.08 6.13 -13.87
C TYR A 72 5.41 5.17 -15.02
N ARG A 73 6.60 5.31 -15.58
CA ARG A 73 7.10 4.39 -16.60
C ARG A 73 7.21 2.97 -16.04
N ALA A 74 7.75 2.82 -14.84
CA ALA A 74 7.89 1.53 -14.18
C ALA A 74 6.51 0.90 -13.89
N ALA A 75 5.56 1.70 -13.40
CA ALA A 75 4.21 1.23 -13.15
C ALA A 75 3.55 0.71 -14.44
N ALA A 76 3.68 1.46 -15.53
CA ALA A 76 3.16 1.05 -16.83
C ALA A 76 3.79 -0.26 -17.33
N ALA A 77 5.09 -0.44 -17.10
CA ALA A 77 5.80 -1.66 -17.47
C ALA A 77 5.26 -2.88 -16.70
N ILE A 78 5.03 -2.74 -15.39
CA ILE A 78 4.43 -3.78 -14.56
C ILE A 78 3.06 -4.18 -15.12
N TYR A 79 2.24 -3.19 -15.46
CA TYR A 79 0.92 -3.43 -16.04
C TYR A 79 1.01 -4.24 -17.33
N ARG A 80 1.91 -3.85 -18.24
CA ARG A 80 2.07 -4.54 -19.54
C ARG A 80 2.58 -5.95 -19.38
N VAL A 81 3.56 -6.19 -18.50
CA VAL A 81 4.08 -7.53 -18.23
C VAL A 81 2.98 -8.44 -17.68
N ALA A 82 2.20 -7.94 -16.72
CA ALA A 82 1.08 -8.70 -16.15
C ALA A 82 0.04 -9.04 -17.22
N ARG A 83 -0.33 -8.06 -18.05
CA ARG A 83 -1.31 -8.27 -19.12
C ARG A 83 -0.83 -9.32 -20.11
N GLY A 84 0.45 -9.32 -20.45
CA GLY A 84 1.05 -10.34 -21.33
C GLY A 84 0.99 -11.75 -20.76
N LYS A 85 0.81 -11.88 -19.45
CA LYS A 85 0.63 -13.17 -18.75
C LYS A 85 -0.83 -13.46 -18.41
N GLY A 86 -1.76 -12.68 -18.94
CA GLY A 86 -3.19 -12.86 -18.68
C GLY A 86 -3.65 -12.31 -17.33
N ILE A 87 -2.84 -11.49 -16.66
CA ILE A 87 -3.17 -10.91 -15.37
C ILE A 87 -3.63 -9.46 -15.56
N SER A 88 -4.82 -9.16 -15.03
CA SER A 88 -5.38 -7.80 -15.08
C SER A 88 -5.14 -7.11 -13.74
N LEU A 89 -4.38 -6.01 -13.76
CA LEU A 89 -4.09 -5.20 -12.57
C LEU A 89 -4.74 -3.82 -12.72
N THR A 90 -4.92 -3.12 -11.61
CA THR A 90 -5.34 -1.72 -11.64
C THR A 90 -4.12 -0.80 -11.77
N THR A 91 -4.33 0.38 -12.33
CA THR A 91 -3.29 1.42 -12.40
C THR A 91 -2.81 1.80 -11.00
N ILE A 92 -3.73 1.87 -10.04
CA ILE A 92 -3.42 2.22 -8.65
C ILE A 92 -2.45 1.22 -8.02
N ASP A 93 -2.70 -0.07 -8.19
CA ASP A 93 -1.84 -1.11 -7.61
C ASP A 93 -0.45 -1.11 -8.25
N THR A 94 -0.36 -0.88 -9.55
CA THR A 94 0.93 -0.80 -10.22
C THR A 94 1.72 0.44 -9.79
N LEU A 95 1.05 1.56 -9.52
CA LEU A 95 1.70 2.76 -8.98
C LEU A 95 2.23 2.53 -7.57
N ILE A 96 1.45 1.93 -6.69
CA ILE A 96 1.88 1.60 -5.33
C ILE A 96 3.10 0.67 -5.38
N ALA A 97 3.05 -0.35 -6.20
CA ALA A 97 4.15 -1.29 -6.37
C ALA A 97 5.42 -0.62 -6.89
N ALA A 98 5.29 0.26 -7.89
CA ALA A 98 6.43 0.99 -8.45
C ALA A 98 7.08 1.90 -7.40
N ILE A 99 6.27 2.59 -6.60
CA ILE A 99 6.78 3.45 -5.51
C ILE A 99 7.50 2.61 -4.47
N ALA A 100 6.93 1.49 -4.05
CA ALA A 100 7.56 0.59 -3.09
C ALA A 100 8.91 0.06 -3.62
N LEU A 101 8.93 -0.39 -4.86
CA LEU A 101 10.14 -0.93 -5.48
C LEU A 101 11.26 0.10 -5.58
N GLU A 102 10.94 1.32 -6.00
CA GLU A 102 11.98 2.35 -6.17
C GLU A 102 12.56 2.84 -4.83
N HIS A 103 11.81 2.69 -3.75
CA HIS A 103 12.27 3.03 -2.40
C HIS A 103 12.78 1.82 -1.61
N GLY A 104 12.78 0.64 -2.20
CA GLY A 104 13.21 -0.58 -1.51
C GLY A 104 12.31 -0.96 -0.34
N ALA A 105 11.04 -0.58 -0.37
CA ALA A 105 10.09 -0.82 0.71
C ALA A 105 9.34 -2.14 0.51
N ARG A 106 9.12 -2.88 1.59
CA ARG A 106 8.18 -4.01 1.58
C ARG A 106 6.77 -3.47 1.66
N VAL A 107 5.81 -4.26 1.18
CA VAL A 107 4.38 -3.90 1.18
C VAL A 107 3.62 -4.82 2.12
N PHE A 108 2.79 -4.22 2.97
CA PHE A 108 1.83 -4.93 3.82
C PHE A 108 0.44 -4.71 3.23
N THR A 109 -0.19 -5.77 2.74
CA THR A 109 -1.46 -5.70 2.02
C THR A 109 -2.30 -6.95 2.23
N LEU A 110 -3.61 -6.81 2.07
CA LEU A 110 -4.57 -7.91 2.01
C LEU A 110 -4.98 -8.21 0.55
N ASP A 111 -4.57 -7.39 -0.40
CA ASP A 111 -4.95 -7.53 -1.80
C ASP A 111 -4.06 -8.54 -2.50
N HIS A 112 -4.68 -9.58 -3.05
CA HIS A 112 -3.98 -10.66 -3.77
C HIS A 112 -3.28 -10.19 -5.04
N ASP A 113 -3.65 -9.05 -5.62
CA ASP A 113 -2.98 -8.50 -6.79
C ASP A 113 -1.51 -8.20 -6.50
N PHE A 114 -1.17 -7.80 -5.29
CA PHE A 114 0.23 -7.60 -4.92
C PHE A 114 1.04 -8.90 -4.88
N SER A 115 0.42 -10.02 -4.55
CA SER A 115 1.06 -11.33 -4.67
C SER A 115 1.42 -11.65 -6.12
N ARG A 116 0.53 -11.30 -7.05
CA ARG A 116 0.78 -11.47 -8.49
C ARG A 116 1.90 -10.55 -8.98
N ILE A 117 1.91 -9.31 -8.51
CA ILE A 117 2.98 -8.36 -8.82
C ILE A 117 4.33 -8.87 -8.28
N ALA A 118 4.34 -9.42 -7.08
CA ALA A 118 5.56 -9.97 -6.49
C ALA A 118 6.15 -11.13 -7.31
N LEU A 119 5.31 -11.88 -8.02
CA LEU A 119 5.78 -12.98 -8.88
C LEU A 119 6.53 -12.51 -10.12
N ILE A 120 6.28 -11.27 -10.58
CA ILE A 120 6.85 -10.73 -11.81
C ILE A 120 7.79 -9.55 -11.58
N THR A 121 8.05 -9.21 -10.32
CA THR A 121 8.93 -8.10 -9.92
C THR A 121 9.77 -8.54 -8.73
N GLY A 122 10.60 -7.64 -8.22
CA GLY A 122 11.34 -7.85 -6.97
C GLY A 122 10.58 -7.40 -5.71
N LEU A 123 9.27 -7.14 -5.81
CA LEU A 123 8.47 -6.68 -4.68
C LEU A 123 8.45 -7.73 -3.58
N VAL A 124 8.69 -7.30 -2.34
CA VAL A 124 8.64 -8.15 -1.16
C VAL A 124 7.42 -7.79 -0.34
N LEU A 125 6.65 -8.79 0.05
CA LEU A 125 5.45 -8.61 0.85
C LEU A 125 5.72 -8.97 2.31
N HIS A 126 5.06 -8.24 3.21
CA HIS A 126 5.08 -8.58 4.64
C HIS A 126 4.18 -9.79 4.88
N ARG A 127 4.70 -10.76 5.59
CA ARG A 127 3.95 -11.96 5.99
C ARG A 127 3.78 -11.98 7.50
N PHE A 128 2.60 -12.40 7.94
CA PHE A 128 2.29 -12.40 9.38
C PHE A 128 1.36 -13.55 9.76
#